data_67e3a7d831dfab62e3082f08363259f4
#
_entry.id   67e3a7d831dfab62e3082f08363259f4
#
_cell.length_a   1.000
_cell.length_b   1.000
_cell.length_c   1.000
_cell.angle_alpha   90.00
_cell.angle_beta   90.00
_cell.angle_gamma   90.00
#
_symmetry.space_group_name_H-M   'P 1'
#
loop_
_entity.id
_entity.type
_entity.pdbx_description
1 polymer ?
#
loop_
_entity_poly.entity_id
_entity_poly.type
_entity_poly.pdbx_seq_one_letter_code
_entity_poly.pdbx_strand_id
1 'polypeptide(L)'
;MNYLYRKREFSQRELRGLGLLARGGMIRRLNRNAYLVRSSDLQNWYNVHWSRRRWLCDCKDHLKRQKSCKHVCAILFLSRLPQIILSNFQAKDVTCPNCGSDDLTRKGLIHHKEFAGQRFWCKNCRHLFEDKDEATSGLKGNPQLIVAACDLYFKGLSLRVIEDFLKKTYQVQASYPTIHRWIHNMIKRISKLEKDHSLPAGSRWHIDETIIKVNGDPKYLWNVLDAETRLLLASELTSGRTAQDAKNVIEKALQRAEKPPGQIVTDGLTSYRVTLSNNDLNIKHIQGPKLSDPISNQLVERLNGTVKSRTRGFRRLDNIQSSAELFNGLRLFYNNKRPHLALGGKTPAEASKRRVSEVDSQ
;
A
#
# COMPACT_ATOMS: atom_id res chain seq x y z
N MET A 1 3.23 19.29 20.37
CA MET A 1 4.59 19.69 19.94
C MET A 1 4.92 18.94 18.67
N ASN A 2 4.77 19.65 17.56
CA ASN A 2 5.04 19.17 16.21
C ASN A 2 6.53 18.87 16.06
N TYR A 3 6.92 17.60 16.05
CA TYR A 3 8.19 17.20 15.41
C TYR A 3 7.96 17.18 13.91
N LEU A 4 7.85 18.36 13.33
CA LEU A 4 8.13 18.61 11.93
C LEU A 4 9.42 17.88 11.57
N TYR A 5 9.36 16.99 10.60
CA TYR A 5 10.49 16.57 9.80
C TYR A 5 11.10 17.83 9.17
N ARG A 6 11.99 18.52 9.90
CA ARG A 6 12.96 19.39 9.25
C ARG A 6 13.68 18.49 8.24
N LYS A 7 13.77 18.92 7.00
CA LYS A 7 14.67 18.38 5.98
C LYS A 7 16.09 18.44 6.56
N ARG A 8 16.46 17.43 7.33
CA ARG A 8 17.80 17.28 7.87
C ARG A 8 18.63 16.64 6.79
N GLU A 9 19.59 17.35 6.26
CA GLU A 9 20.61 16.77 5.39
C GLU A 9 21.36 15.67 6.15
N PHE A 10 21.44 14.51 5.52
CA PHE A 10 22.23 13.41 6.08
C PHE A 10 23.70 13.76 6.03
N SER A 11 24.39 13.57 7.14
CA SER A 11 25.84 13.68 7.17
C SER A 11 26.48 12.62 6.23
N GLN A 12 27.71 12.88 5.79
CA GLN A 12 28.45 11.94 4.94
C GLN A 12 28.60 10.53 5.58
N ARG A 13 28.59 10.42 6.91
CA ARG A 13 28.63 9.15 7.62
C ARG A 13 27.31 8.41 7.59
N GLU A 14 26.22 9.14 7.73
CA GLU A 14 24.88 8.60 7.59
C GLU A 14 24.63 8.07 6.17
N LEU A 15 25.04 8.84 5.15
CA LEU A 15 24.96 8.39 3.75
C LEU A 15 25.80 7.15 3.49
N ARG A 16 27.02 7.08 4.02
CA ARG A 16 27.86 5.87 3.93
C ARG A 16 27.27 4.69 4.70
N GLY A 17 26.62 4.93 5.83
CA GLY A 17 25.87 3.92 6.58
C GLY A 17 24.70 3.34 5.80
N LEU A 18 23.90 4.19 5.15
CA LEU A 18 22.84 3.78 4.21
C LEU A 18 23.39 2.98 3.04
N GLY A 19 24.56 3.37 2.48
CA GLY A 19 25.24 2.65 1.42
C GLY A 19 25.68 1.24 1.81
N LEU A 20 26.02 1.00 3.09
CA LEU A 20 26.32 -0.35 3.61
C LEU A 20 25.05 -1.22 3.67
N LEU A 21 23.91 -0.64 4.07
CA LEU A 21 22.62 -1.35 4.06
C LEU A 21 22.18 -1.74 2.65
N ALA A 22 22.33 -0.81 1.69
CA ALA A 22 21.88 -1.00 0.31
C ALA A 22 22.64 -2.12 -0.44
N ARG A 23 23.89 -2.43 -0.04
CA ARG A 23 24.72 -3.44 -0.72
C ARG A 23 24.36 -4.90 -0.39
N GLY A 24 23.50 -5.17 0.57
CA GLY A 24 23.20 -6.52 1.02
C GLY A 24 24.40 -7.29 1.59
N GLY A 25 24.18 -8.25 2.45
CA GLY A 25 25.26 -9.10 3.01
C GLY A 25 26.33 -8.40 3.84
N MET A 26 26.23 -7.08 4.03
CA MET A 26 27.20 -6.26 4.75
C MET A 26 27.00 -6.27 6.27
N ILE A 27 25.88 -6.80 6.75
CA ILE A 27 25.53 -6.81 8.17
C ILE A 27 25.08 -8.23 8.55
N ARG A 28 25.67 -8.74 9.63
CA ARG A 28 25.28 -10.01 10.27
C ARG A 28 24.89 -9.74 11.71
N ARG A 29 23.71 -10.17 12.10
CA ARG A 29 23.25 -10.08 13.49
C ARG A 29 23.88 -11.21 14.29
N LEU A 30 24.54 -10.91 15.41
CA LEU A 30 25.08 -11.89 16.35
C LEU A 30 24.05 -12.21 17.45
N ASN A 31 23.42 -11.17 18.02
CA ASN A 31 22.38 -11.29 19.04
C ASN A 31 21.53 -9.99 19.07
N ARG A 32 20.66 -9.83 20.08
CA ARG A 32 19.79 -8.66 20.20
C ARG A 32 20.55 -7.33 20.30
N ASN A 33 21.79 -7.36 20.83
CA ASN A 33 22.57 -6.19 21.16
C ASN A 33 23.92 -6.12 20.41
N ALA A 34 24.16 -7.00 19.42
CA ALA A 34 25.43 -7.04 18.70
C ALA A 34 25.28 -7.45 17.23
N TYR A 35 26.07 -6.80 16.38
CA TYR A 35 26.12 -7.01 14.93
C TYR A 35 27.58 -7.01 14.44
N LEU A 36 27.86 -7.78 13.39
CA LEU A 36 29.05 -7.61 12.57
C LEU A 36 28.68 -6.78 11.35
N VAL A 37 29.42 -5.72 11.10
CA VAL A 37 29.26 -4.86 9.94
C VAL A 37 30.54 -4.86 9.10
N ARG A 38 30.41 -5.20 7.83
CA ARG A 38 31.54 -5.28 6.90
C ARG A 38 32.02 -3.90 6.50
N SER A 39 33.32 -3.72 6.34
CA SER A 39 33.90 -2.49 5.83
C SER A 39 33.55 -2.26 4.37
N SER A 40 33.62 -1.00 3.90
CA SER A 40 33.28 -0.64 2.52
C SER A 40 34.19 -1.27 1.46
N ASP A 41 35.44 -1.60 1.84
CA ASP A 41 36.44 -2.28 1.03
C ASP A 41 36.32 -3.82 1.07
N LEU A 42 35.34 -4.32 1.82
CA LEU A 42 35.03 -5.74 1.99
C LEU A 42 36.14 -6.56 2.73
N GLN A 43 37.17 -5.93 3.27
CA GLN A 43 38.28 -6.65 3.88
C GLN A 43 38.06 -7.03 5.34
N ASN A 44 37.39 -6.15 6.12
CA ASN A 44 37.25 -6.32 7.56
C ASN A 44 35.79 -6.37 8.01
N TRP A 45 35.55 -7.09 9.09
CA TRP A 45 34.29 -7.08 9.85
C TRP A 45 34.50 -6.34 11.15
N TYR A 46 33.61 -5.43 11.50
CA TYR A 46 33.60 -4.65 12.71
C TYR A 46 32.46 -5.06 13.61
N ASN A 47 32.73 -5.20 14.89
CA ASN A 47 31.72 -5.49 15.90
C ASN A 47 31.02 -4.18 16.31
N VAL A 48 29.69 -4.13 16.14
CA VAL A 48 28.84 -3.03 16.58
C VAL A 48 27.91 -3.56 17.65
N HIS A 49 28.09 -3.10 18.89
CA HIS A 49 27.33 -3.61 20.04
C HIS A 49 26.72 -2.49 20.88
N TRP A 50 25.60 -2.82 21.54
CA TRP A 50 24.92 -1.92 22.46
C TRP A 50 25.53 -2.01 23.86
N SER A 51 26.07 -0.92 24.37
CA SER A 51 26.61 -0.81 25.73
C SER A 51 26.44 0.60 26.28
N ARG A 52 26.25 0.75 27.59
CA ARG A 52 26.10 2.03 28.28
C ARG A 52 25.09 2.98 27.57
N ARG A 53 23.94 2.46 27.17
CA ARG A 53 22.86 3.18 26.48
C ARG A 53 23.22 3.78 25.11
N ARG A 54 24.28 3.27 24.45
CA ARG A 54 24.68 3.68 23.09
C ARG A 54 25.26 2.53 22.28
N TRP A 55 25.26 2.67 20.96
CA TRP A 55 25.95 1.76 20.07
C TRP A 55 27.43 2.12 19.98
N LEU A 56 28.29 1.14 20.19
CA LEU A 56 29.73 1.24 20.07
C LEU A 56 30.22 0.38 18.90
N CYS A 57 31.35 0.76 18.30
CA CYS A 57 32.02 0.04 17.22
C CYS A 57 33.51 -0.02 17.44
N ASP A 58 34.16 -1.12 17.10
CA ASP A 58 35.59 -1.33 17.21
C ASP A 58 36.40 -0.77 16.02
N CYS A 59 35.76 -0.10 15.04
CA CYS A 59 36.47 0.51 13.93
C CYS A 59 37.33 1.72 14.35
N LYS A 60 38.43 1.95 13.66
CA LYS A 60 39.38 3.06 13.93
C LYS A 60 38.72 4.43 13.99
N ASP A 61 37.70 4.71 13.13
CA ASP A 61 36.98 5.99 13.13
C ASP A 61 36.16 6.20 14.41
N HIS A 62 35.50 5.14 14.92
CA HIS A 62 34.74 5.20 16.16
C HIS A 62 35.65 5.32 17.39
N LEU A 63 36.69 4.50 17.45
CA LEU A 63 37.64 4.50 18.58
C LEU A 63 38.35 5.86 18.71
N LYS A 64 38.78 6.45 17.59
CA LYS A 64 39.49 7.75 17.59
C LYS A 64 38.59 8.92 17.97
N ARG A 65 37.33 8.93 17.53
CA ARG A 65 36.45 10.11 17.63
C ARG A 65 35.38 9.99 18.69
N GLN A 66 35.09 8.81 19.20
CA GLN A 66 34.01 8.50 20.16
C GLN A 66 32.61 8.96 19.69
N LYS A 67 32.42 9.11 18.36
CA LYS A 67 31.17 9.51 17.70
C LYS A 67 30.65 8.39 16.80
N SER A 68 29.37 8.42 16.44
CA SER A 68 28.78 7.45 15.54
C SER A 68 29.53 7.39 14.21
N CYS A 69 30.13 6.26 13.91
CA CYS A 69 30.77 5.97 12.62
C CYS A 69 29.74 5.44 11.61
N LYS A 70 30.15 5.24 10.35
CA LYS A 70 29.26 4.66 9.30
C LYS A 70 28.65 3.31 9.68
N HIS A 71 29.37 2.46 10.44
CA HIS A 71 28.90 1.15 10.87
C HIS A 71 27.81 1.26 11.95
N VAL A 72 27.99 2.17 12.91
CA VAL A 72 26.95 2.52 13.90
C VAL A 72 25.75 3.13 13.21
N CYS A 73 25.94 4.06 12.25
CA CYS A 73 24.84 4.63 11.47
C CYS A 73 24.06 3.54 10.71
N ALA A 74 24.75 2.57 10.12
CA ALA A 74 24.09 1.45 9.44
C ALA A 74 23.17 0.65 10.39
N ILE A 75 23.58 0.39 11.63
CA ILE A 75 22.75 -0.31 12.62
C ILE A 75 21.60 0.58 13.11
N LEU A 76 21.84 1.87 13.32
CA LEU A 76 20.77 2.81 13.68
C LEU A 76 19.70 2.90 12.58
N PHE A 77 20.10 2.91 11.31
CA PHE A 77 19.17 2.85 10.19
C PHE A 77 18.48 1.50 10.09
N LEU A 78 19.22 0.38 10.25
CA LEU A 78 18.63 -0.95 10.25
C LEU A 78 17.55 -1.09 11.34
N SER A 79 17.79 -0.57 12.54
CA SER A 79 16.82 -0.58 13.63
C SER A 79 15.61 0.36 13.40
N ARG A 80 15.79 1.43 12.60
CA ARG A 80 14.75 2.42 12.26
C ARG A 80 14.08 2.17 10.92
N LEU A 81 14.64 1.30 10.06
CA LEU A 81 14.04 0.97 8.77
C LEU A 81 12.56 0.55 8.88
N PRO A 82 12.15 -0.28 9.83
CA PRO A 82 10.74 -0.56 10.05
C PRO A 82 9.93 0.71 10.38
N GLN A 83 10.48 1.63 11.16
CA GLN A 83 9.82 2.89 11.55
C GLN A 83 9.78 3.89 10.40
N ILE A 84 10.83 3.94 9.55
CA ILE A 84 10.88 4.81 8.37
C ILE A 84 9.93 4.29 7.28
N ILE A 85 9.85 3.00 7.10
CA ILE A 85 8.85 2.39 6.21
C ILE A 85 7.44 2.63 6.74
N LEU A 86 7.26 2.66 8.06
CA LEU A 86 5.97 2.91 8.72
C LEU A 86 5.59 4.39 8.80
N SER A 87 6.55 5.32 8.89
CA SER A 87 6.25 6.76 8.90
C SER A 87 5.80 7.29 7.54
N ASN A 88 6.05 6.54 6.46
CA ASN A 88 5.41 6.75 5.16
C ASN A 88 3.98 6.16 5.08
N PHE A 89 3.56 5.39 6.07
CA PHE A 89 2.16 5.19 6.38
C PHE A 89 1.74 6.39 7.21
N GLN A 90 0.92 7.28 6.66
CA GLN A 90 0.39 8.49 7.27
C GLN A 90 0.27 8.32 8.79
N ALA A 91 0.85 9.25 9.56
CA ALA A 91 0.51 9.37 10.97
C ALA A 91 -1.01 9.55 11.04
N LYS A 92 -1.72 8.45 11.27
CA LYS A 92 -3.14 8.49 11.54
C LYS A 92 -3.25 9.29 12.83
N ASP A 93 -3.96 10.38 12.80
CA ASP A 93 -4.29 11.10 14.04
C ASP A 93 -5.05 10.10 14.91
N VAL A 94 -4.38 9.60 15.95
CA VAL A 94 -4.97 8.61 16.85
C VAL A 94 -6.03 9.34 17.66
N THR A 95 -7.26 8.86 17.56
CA THR A 95 -8.37 9.37 18.36
C THR A 95 -8.86 8.31 19.34
N CYS A 96 -9.45 8.73 20.44
CA CYS A 96 -10.01 7.82 21.43
C CYS A 96 -11.19 7.01 20.84
N PRO A 97 -11.15 5.67 20.86
CA PRO A 97 -12.22 4.86 20.29
C PRO A 97 -13.54 4.96 21.08
N ASN A 98 -13.50 5.50 22.32
CA ASN A 98 -14.68 5.64 23.17
C ASN A 98 -15.40 6.99 23.01
N CYS A 99 -14.65 8.10 22.82
CA CYS A 99 -15.23 9.44 22.78
C CYS A 99 -14.76 10.31 21.62
N GLY A 100 -13.92 9.79 20.70
CA GLY A 100 -13.42 10.51 19.54
C GLY A 100 -12.37 11.60 19.82
N SER A 101 -12.01 11.88 21.09
CA SER A 101 -11.06 12.93 21.47
C SER A 101 -9.64 12.61 21.00
N ASP A 102 -8.92 13.62 20.55
CA ASP A 102 -7.49 13.60 20.18
C ASP A 102 -6.56 13.98 21.36
N ASP A 103 -7.12 14.42 22.51
CA ASP A 103 -6.33 14.72 23.70
C ASP A 103 -5.90 13.46 24.44
N LEU A 104 -4.80 12.89 23.95
CA LEU A 104 -4.26 11.61 24.35
C LEU A 104 -2.89 11.72 24.99
N THR A 105 -2.66 10.90 26.02
CA THR A 105 -1.34 10.74 26.63
C THR A 105 -0.80 9.35 26.36
N ARG A 106 0.45 9.22 25.91
CA ARG A 106 1.13 7.93 25.76
C ARG A 106 1.40 7.31 27.13
N LYS A 107 0.98 6.04 27.34
CA LYS A 107 1.11 5.30 28.60
C LYS A 107 2.00 4.06 28.48
N GLY A 108 3.10 4.18 27.74
CA GLY A 108 4.07 3.12 27.56
C GLY A 108 3.67 2.10 26.47
N LEU A 109 4.40 0.99 26.41
CA LEU A 109 4.22 -0.06 25.43
C LEU A 109 3.61 -1.30 26.06
N ILE A 110 2.72 -1.97 25.31
CA ILE A 110 2.32 -3.37 25.59
C ILE A 110 3.21 -4.26 24.73
N HIS A 111 3.86 -5.23 25.35
CA HIS A 111 4.65 -6.23 24.65
C HIS A 111 3.78 -7.44 24.32
N HIS A 112 3.49 -7.62 23.03
CA HIS A 112 2.94 -8.84 22.45
C HIS A 112 4.08 -9.80 22.10
N LYS A 113 3.77 -11.06 21.81
CA LYS A 113 4.77 -12.08 21.50
C LYS A 113 5.69 -11.70 20.33
N GLU A 114 5.18 -10.98 19.32
CA GLU A 114 5.89 -10.67 18.07
C GLU A 114 6.11 -9.16 17.86
N PHE A 115 5.45 -8.30 18.61
CA PHE A 115 5.56 -6.84 18.49
C PHE A 115 5.22 -6.12 19.78
N ALA A 116 5.49 -4.80 19.83
CA ALA A 116 5.07 -3.94 20.94
C ALA A 116 4.07 -2.90 20.41
N GLY A 117 2.91 -2.79 21.07
CA GLY A 117 1.88 -1.80 20.77
C GLY A 117 1.99 -0.57 21.68
N GLN A 118 1.67 0.62 21.15
CA GLN A 118 1.63 1.85 21.95
C GLN A 118 0.28 1.95 22.68
N ARG A 119 0.30 2.15 24.00
CA ARG A 119 -0.89 2.46 24.79
C ARG A 119 -1.13 3.95 24.89
N PHE A 120 -2.40 4.33 24.82
CA PHE A 120 -2.86 5.70 24.99
C PHE A 120 -3.89 5.80 26.11
N TRP A 121 -3.83 6.91 26.82
CA TRP A 121 -4.80 7.31 27.81
C TRP A 121 -5.53 8.54 27.30
N CYS A 122 -6.84 8.45 27.16
CA CYS A 122 -7.67 9.59 26.81
C CYS A 122 -7.90 10.45 28.06
N LYS A 123 -7.53 11.75 27.99
CA LYS A 123 -7.73 12.65 29.12
C LYS A 123 -9.19 13.03 29.29
N ASN A 124 -9.97 13.02 28.20
CA ASN A 124 -11.38 13.40 28.21
C ASN A 124 -12.26 12.34 28.90
N CYS A 125 -12.24 11.08 28.45
CA CYS A 125 -13.09 10.02 28.98
C CYS A 125 -12.36 8.99 29.87
N ARG A 126 -11.05 9.21 30.13
CA ARG A 126 -10.19 8.33 30.95
C ARG A 126 -10.07 6.89 30.44
N HIS A 127 -10.40 6.66 29.16
CA HIS A 127 -10.27 5.34 28.54
C HIS A 127 -8.80 5.06 28.21
N LEU A 128 -8.33 3.85 28.62
CA LEU A 128 -7.00 3.34 28.29
C LEU A 128 -7.13 2.35 27.13
N PHE A 129 -6.43 2.58 26.03
CA PHE A 129 -6.50 1.72 24.85
C PHE A 129 -5.13 1.58 24.18
N GLU A 130 -4.99 0.58 23.33
CA GLU A 130 -3.86 0.40 22.44
C GLU A 130 -4.25 0.90 21.05
N ASP A 131 -3.35 1.66 20.44
CA ASP A 131 -3.53 2.01 19.02
C ASP A 131 -3.39 0.74 18.17
N LYS A 132 -4.53 0.16 17.86
CA LYS A 132 -4.63 -0.98 16.94
C LYS A 132 -5.11 -0.45 15.61
N ASP A 133 -4.29 -0.61 14.60
CA ASP A 133 -4.78 -0.41 13.23
C ASP A 133 -5.97 -1.36 12.99
N GLU A 134 -7.14 -0.79 12.74
CA GLU A 134 -8.36 -1.56 12.49
C GLU A 134 -8.18 -2.59 11.37
N ALA A 135 -7.35 -2.27 10.38
CA ALA A 135 -7.05 -3.19 9.29
C ALA A 135 -6.28 -4.44 9.75
N THR A 136 -5.46 -4.35 10.80
CA THR A 136 -4.65 -5.46 11.32
C THR A 136 -5.12 -5.99 12.67
N SER A 137 -6.04 -5.29 13.35
CA SER A 137 -6.57 -5.67 14.68
C SER A 137 -7.11 -7.09 14.70
N GLY A 138 -6.69 -7.92 15.66
CA GLY A 138 -7.11 -9.33 15.82
C GLY A 138 -6.56 -10.30 14.77
N LEU A 139 -5.67 -9.88 13.85
CA LEU A 139 -4.87 -10.81 13.06
C LEU A 139 -3.72 -11.34 13.93
N LYS A 140 -3.51 -12.66 13.89
CA LYS A 140 -2.34 -13.27 14.53
C LYS A 140 -1.10 -12.95 13.69
N GLY A 141 -0.15 -12.22 14.26
CA GLY A 141 1.10 -11.82 13.60
C GLY A 141 1.45 -10.36 13.83
N ASN A 142 2.66 -9.99 13.45
CA ASN A 142 3.11 -8.60 13.48
C ASN A 142 2.39 -7.79 12.41
N PRO A 143 1.66 -6.72 12.76
CA PRO A 143 0.92 -5.88 11.81
C PRO A 143 1.77 -5.37 10.64
N GLN A 144 3.02 -5.00 10.90
CA GLN A 144 3.94 -4.50 9.90
C GLN A 144 4.29 -5.56 8.84
N LEU A 145 4.50 -6.80 9.29
CA LEU A 145 4.80 -7.91 8.39
C LEU A 145 3.57 -8.34 7.58
N ILE A 146 2.37 -8.23 8.17
CA ILE A 146 1.12 -8.47 7.46
C ILE A 146 0.96 -7.46 6.32
N VAL A 147 1.16 -6.17 6.60
CA VAL A 147 1.10 -5.11 5.58
C VAL A 147 2.18 -5.29 4.51
N ALA A 148 3.42 -5.63 4.91
CA ALA A 148 4.51 -5.90 3.98
C ALA A 148 4.20 -7.11 3.07
N ALA A 149 3.63 -8.18 3.62
CA ALA A 149 3.21 -9.35 2.86
C ALA A 149 2.12 -9.00 1.84
N CYS A 150 1.13 -8.19 2.21
CA CYS A 150 0.11 -7.69 1.29
C CYS A 150 0.71 -6.83 0.17
N ASP A 151 1.64 -5.93 0.51
CA ASP A 151 2.31 -5.07 -0.45
C ASP A 151 3.11 -5.89 -1.48
N LEU A 152 3.88 -6.86 -1.02
CA LEU A 152 4.65 -7.76 -1.89
C LEU A 152 3.75 -8.61 -2.79
N TYR A 153 2.63 -9.10 -2.25
CA TYR A 153 1.68 -9.90 -3.02
C TYR A 153 1.04 -9.10 -4.16
N PHE A 154 0.54 -7.89 -3.88
CA PHE A 154 -0.05 -7.03 -4.91
C PHE A 154 0.99 -6.38 -5.83
N LYS A 155 2.28 -6.47 -5.50
CA LYS A 155 3.39 -6.21 -6.44
C LYS A 155 3.68 -7.39 -7.37
N GLY A 156 3.01 -8.52 -7.18
CA GLY A 156 3.05 -9.69 -8.08
C GLY A 156 3.95 -10.83 -7.61
N LEU A 157 4.43 -10.81 -6.34
CA LEU A 157 5.18 -11.93 -5.78
C LEU A 157 4.24 -13.08 -5.39
N SER A 158 4.70 -14.33 -5.60
CA SER A 158 3.93 -15.48 -5.16
C SER A 158 4.00 -15.66 -3.63
N LEU A 159 3.00 -16.31 -3.03
CA LEU A 159 2.95 -16.56 -1.59
C LEU A 159 4.19 -17.28 -1.05
N ARG A 160 4.75 -18.22 -1.82
CA ARG A 160 5.98 -18.96 -1.44
C ARG A 160 7.22 -18.07 -1.47
N VAL A 161 7.31 -17.13 -2.41
CA VAL A 161 8.40 -16.14 -2.44
C VAL A 161 8.29 -15.19 -1.25
N ILE A 162 7.08 -14.81 -0.87
CA ILE A 162 6.84 -13.96 0.31
C ILE A 162 7.18 -14.72 1.60
N GLU A 163 6.83 -16.00 1.72
CA GLU A 163 7.21 -16.88 2.83
C GLU A 163 8.73 -16.94 3.00
N ASP A 164 9.46 -17.23 1.91
CA ASP A 164 10.93 -17.27 1.90
C ASP A 164 11.53 -15.91 2.27
N PHE A 165 10.99 -14.82 1.73
CA PHE A 165 11.41 -13.46 2.05
C PHE A 165 11.22 -13.13 3.54
N LEU A 166 10.04 -13.41 4.12
CA LEU A 166 9.77 -13.16 5.54
C LEU A 166 10.69 -13.99 6.43
N LYS A 167 10.92 -15.25 6.07
CA LYS A 167 11.83 -16.15 6.80
C LYS A 167 13.27 -15.66 6.76
N LYS A 168 13.81 -15.30 5.59
CA LYS A 168 15.21 -14.89 5.40
C LYS A 168 15.51 -13.50 5.93
N THR A 169 14.58 -12.55 5.71
CA THR A 169 14.81 -11.14 6.03
C THR A 169 14.43 -10.79 7.46
N TYR A 170 13.31 -11.32 7.94
CA TYR A 170 12.77 -10.98 9.26
C TYR A 170 12.83 -12.11 10.27
N GLN A 171 13.31 -13.31 9.87
CA GLN A 171 13.38 -14.52 10.71
C GLN A 171 11.99 -14.92 11.26
N VAL A 172 10.92 -14.59 10.54
CA VAL A 172 9.55 -14.93 10.89
C VAL A 172 9.07 -16.12 10.07
N GLN A 173 8.60 -17.15 10.77
CA GLN A 173 8.02 -18.35 10.15
C GLN A 173 6.51 -18.17 9.96
N ALA A 174 6.13 -17.47 8.90
CA ALA A 174 4.75 -17.38 8.46
C ALA A 174 4.58 -18.25 7.21
N SER A 175 3.88 -19.37 7.34
CA SER A 175 3.62 -20.27 6.20
C SER A 175 2.76 -19.60 5.13
N TYR A 176 2.88 -20.04 3.87
CA TYR A 176 2.09 -19.46 2.76
C TYR A 176 0.56 -19.50 2.99
N PRO A 177 -0.05 -20.51 3.68
CA PRO A 177 -1.46 -20.43 4.03
C PRO A 177 -1.79 -19.35 5.06
N THR A 178 -0.85 -19.05 5.97
CA THR A 178 -0.99 -17.95 6.93
C THR A 178 -0.94 -16.60 6.21
N ILE A 179 0.00 -16.43 5.29
CA ILE A 179 0.11 -15.22 4.46
C ILE A 179 -1.15 -15.03 3.61
N HIS A 180 -1.67 -16.10 3.01
CA HIS A 180 -2.92 -16.07 2.26
C HIS A 180 -4.09 -15.57 3.12
N ARG A 181 -4.25 -16.09 4.36
CA ARG A 181 -5.28 -15.62 5.31
C ARG A 181 -5.09 -14.14 5.68
N TRP A 182 -3.87 -13.69 5.86
CA TRP A 182 -3.58 -12.28 6.14
C TRP A 182 -4.09 -11.38 5.00
N ILE A 183 -3.79 -11.74 3.77
CA ILE A 183 -4.19 -10.99 2.57
C ILE A 183 -5.72 -10.91 2.48
N HIS A 184 -6.42 -12.06 2.54
CA HIS A 184 -7.88 -12.08 2.45
C HIS A 184 -8.57 -11.31 3.58
N ASN A 185 -8.09 -11.48 4.82
CA ASN A 185 -8.65 -10.74 5.95
C ASN A 185 -8.40 -9.24 5.82
N MET A 186 -7.23 -8.83 5.33
CA MET A 186 -6.90 -7.43 5.09
C MET A 186 -7.82 -6.82 4.03
N ILE A 187 -8.03 -7.52 2.89
CA ILE A 187 -8.95 -7.10 1.84
C ILE A 187 -10.35 -6.87 2.41
N LYS A 188 -10.90 -7.87 3.14
CA LYS A 188 -12.25 -7.79 3.72
C LYS A 188 -12.41 -6.58 4.64
N ARG A 189 -11.44 -6.31 5.49
CA ARG A 189 -11.46 -5.20 6.44
C ARG A 189 -11.38 -3.84 5.76
N ILE A 190 -10.40 -3.66 4.86
CA ILE A 190 -10.25 -2.40 4.14
C ILE A 190 -11.48 -2.15 3.26
N SER A 191 -12.05 -3.19 2.63
CA SER A 191 -13.28 -3.06 1.84
C SER A 191 -14.49 -2.62 2.69
N LYS A 192 -14.54 -3.05 3.95
CA LYS A 192 -15.59 -2.60 4.87
C LYS A 192 -15.43 -1.13 5.23
N LEU A 193 -14.21 -0.70 5.56
CA LEU A 193 -13.90 0.69 5.88
C LEU A 193 -14.14 1.64 4.70
N GLU A 194 -13.89 1.17 3.46
CA GLU A 194 -14.09 2.00 2.26
C GLU A 194 -15.57 2.21 1.91
N LYS A 195 -16.47 1.29 2.30
CA LYS A 195 -17.91 1.43 2.00
C LYS A 195 -18.54 2.69 2.58
N ASP A 196 -17.99 3.18 3.67
CA ASP A 196 -18.53 4.33 4.41
C ASP A 196 -17.97 5.67 3.88
N HIS A 197 -17.12 5.64 2.82
CA HIS A 197 -16.48 6.84 2.28
C HIS A 197 -16.59 6.88 0.77
N SER A 198 -17.18 7.96 0.25
CA SER A 198 -17.14 8.27 -1.18
C SER A 198 -15.75 8.79 -1.59
N LEU A 199 -15.41 8.61 -2.86
CA LEU A 199 -14.13 9.01 -3.43
C LEU A 199 -14.29 10.25 -4.30
N PRO A 200 -13.51 11.33 -4.10
CA PRO A 200 -13.53 12.51 -4.94
C PRO A 200 -12.91 12.22 -6.31
N ALA A 201 -13.70 11.68 -7.22
CA ALA A 201 -13.30 11.36 -8.58
C ALA A 201 -13.45 12.58 -9.53
N GLY A 202 -12.70 12.55 -10.61
CA GLY A 202 -12.81 13.54 -11.69
C GLY A 202 -14.05 13.36 -12.58
N SER A 203 -14.20 14.27 -13.53
CA SER A 203 -15.37 14.32 -14.42
C SER A 203 -15.28 13.38 -15.61
N ARG A 204 -14.14 12.74 -15.89
CA ARG A 204 -13.97 11.84 -17.03
C ARG A 204 -13.47 10.48 -16.58
N TRP A 205 -14.25 9.44 -16.89
CA TRP A 205 -13.89 8.06 -16.59
C TRP A 205 -13.62 7.27 -17.86
N HIS A 206 -12.66 6.36 -17.78
CA HIS A 206 -12.36 5.38 -18.81
C HIS A 206 -12.80 4.00 -18.34
N ILE A 207 -13.47 3.27 -19.19
CA ILE A 207 -13.96 1.91 -18.90
C ILE A 207 -13.43 0.97 -19.99
N ASP A 208 -12.89 -0.14 -19.56
CA ASP A 208 -12.43 -1.20 -20.45
C ASP A 208 -12.45 -2.54 -19.71
N GLU A 209 -12.60 -3.63 -20.46
CA GLU A 209 -12.50 -4.96 -19.88
C GLU A 209 -11.27 -5.70 -20.40
N THR A 210 -10.80 -6.63 -19.60
CA THR A 210 -9.68 -7.51 -19.96
C THR A 210 -9.98 -8.95 -19.58
N ILE A 211 -9.50 -9.88 -20.41
CA ILE A 211 -9.71 -11.32 -20.17
C ILE A 211 -8.73 -11.82 -19.12
N ILE A 212 -9.26 -12.50 -18.11
CA ILE A 212 -8.54 -13.20 -17.05
C ILE A 212 -8.99 -14.65 -17.01
N LYS A 213 -8.06 -15.59 -16.88
CA LYS A 213 -8.41 -17.01 -16.72
C LYS A 213 -8.68 -17.33 -15.26
N VAL A 214 -9.85 -17.88 -14.97
CA VAL A 214 -10.26 -18.39 -13.65
C VAL A 214 -10.57 -19.87 -13.82
N ASN A 215 -9.85 -20.73 -13.12
CA ASN A 215 -9.91 -22.19 -13.27
C ASN A 215 -9.76 -22.67 -14.73
N GLY A 216 -8.94 -21.96 -15.52
CA GLY A 216 -8.75 -22.23 -16.94
C GLY A 216 -9.73 -21.52 -17.88
N ASP A 217 -10.91 -21.13 -17.40
CA ASP A 217 -11.96 -20.48 -18.18
C ASP A 217 -11.71 -18.98 -18.34
N PRO A 218 -11.99 -18.40 -19.51
CA PRO A 218 -11.94 -16.96 -19.71
C PRO A 218 -13.09 -16.26 -18.95
N LYS A 219 -12.75 -15.25 -18.18
CA LYS A 219 -13.65 -14.34 -17.49
C LYS A 219 -13.27 -12.90 -17.84
N TYR A 220 -14.17 -11.95 -17.64
CA TYR A 220 -13.98 -10.56 -17.99
C TYR A 220 -13.80 -9.72 -16.75
N LEU A 221 -12.66 -9.06 -16.66
CA LEU A 221 -12.37 -8.10 -15.59
C LEU A 221 -12.58 -6.68 -16.12
N TRP A 222 -13.62 -6.03 -15.64
CA TRP A 222 -13.98 -4.66 -15.98
C TRP A 222 -13.30 -3.68 -15.05
N ASN A 223 -12.71 -2.63 -15.61
CA ASN A 223 -12.04 -1.60 -14.85
C ASN A 223 -12.62 -0.23 -15.18
N VAL A 224 -12.98 0.54 -14.16
CA VAL A 224 -13.42 1.94 -14.29
C VAL A 224 -12.37 2.84 -13.65
N LEU A 225 -11.69 3.63 -14.48
CA LEU A 225 -10.56 4.47 -14.10
C LEU A 225 -10.89 5.94 -14.28
N ASP A 226 -10.74 6.75 -13.23
CA ASP A 226 -10.78 8.20 -13.35
C ASP A 226 -9.54 8.73 -14.09
N ALA A 227 -9.75 9.53 -15.12
CA ALA A 227 -8.68 10.07 -15.95
C ALA A 227 -7.77 11.07 -15.22
N GLU A 228 -8.31 11.79 -14.26
CA GLU A 228 -7.64 12.91 -13.61
C GLU A 228 -6.82 12.48 -12.40
N THR A 229 -7.44 11.76 -11.47
CA THR A 229 -6.78 11.28 -10.24
C THR A 229 -6.17 9.90 -10.37
N ARG A 230 -6.46 9.18 -11.47
CA ARG A 230 -6.12 7.77 -11.66
C ARG A 230 -6.78 6.83 -10.65
N LEU A 231 -7.84 7.25 -9.97
CA LEU A 231 -8.59 6.36 -9.09
C LEU A 231 -9.20 5.20 -9.88
N LEU A 232 -8.93 4.00 -9.45
CA LEU A 232 -9.62 2.79 -9.93
C LEU A 232 -10.91 2.65 -9.12
N LEU A 233 -12.02 3.17 -9.68
CA LEU A 233 -13.31 3.25 -9.01
C LEU A 233 -13.98 1.88 -8.90
N ALA A 234 -13.91 1.06 -9.96
CA ALA A 234 -14.40 -0.30 -9.96
C ALA A 234 -13.40 -1.24 -10.64
N SER A 235 -13.34 -2.48 -10.16
CA SER A 235 -12.61 -3.60 -10.78
C SER A 235 -13.43 -4.86 -10.50
N GLU A 236 -14.24 -5.28 -11.47
CA GLU A 236 -15.26 -6.30 -11.28
C GLU A 236 -15.08 -7.45 -12.25
N LEU A 237 -15.15 -8.68 -11.73
CA LEU A 237 -14.99 -9.91 -12.49
C LEU A 237 -16.34 -10.52 -12.82
N THR A 238 -16.60 -10.76 -14.10
CA THR A 238 -17.86 -11.35 -14.58
C THR A 238 -17.62 -12.57 -15.47
N SER A 239 -18.62 -13.42 -15.59
CA SER A 239 -18.56 -14.59 -16.49
C SER A 239 -18.83 -14.25 -17.95
N GLY A 240 -19.56 -13.17 -18.22
CA GLY A 240 -19.87 -12.67 -19.53
C GLY A 240 -19.53 -11.18 -19.68
N ARG A 241 -19.83 -10.63 -20.85
CA ARG A 241 -19.71 -9.20 -21.13
C ARG A 241 -20.97 -8.61 -21.75
N THR A 242 -22.05 -8.80 -21.02
CA THR A 242 -23.40 -8.32 -21.40
C THR A 242 -23.58 -6.85 -21.03
N ALA A 243 -24.66 -6.23 -21.55
CA ALA A 243 -25.04 -4.87 -21.14
C ALA A 243 -25.35 -4.80 -19.63
N GLN A 244 -25.90 -5.88 -19.04
CA GLN A 244 -26.14 -5.95 -17.60
C GLN A 244 -24.84 -5.98 -16.79
N ASP A 245 -23.80 -6.68 -17.27
CA ASP A 245 -22.47 -6.67 -16.63
C ASP A 245 -21.86 -5.26 -16.65
N ALA A 246 -21.93 -4.58 -17.82
CA ALA A 246 -21.45 -3.21 -17.95
C ALA A 246 -22.22 -2.25 -17.02
N LYS A 247 -23.56 -2.37 -16.94
CA LYS A 247 -24.40 -1.60 -16.04
C LYS A 247 -24.00 -1.77 -14.57
N ASN A 248 -23.86 -3.01 -14.12
CA ASN A 248 -23.49 -3.31 -12.73
C ASN A 248 -22.12 -2.70 -12.35
N VAL A 249 -21.17 -2.69 -13.27
CA VAL A 249 -19.84 -2.12 -13.04
C VAL A 249 -19.88 -0.61 -12.95
N ILE A 250 -20.64 0.05 -13.82
CA ILE A 250 -20.84 1.51 -13.82
C ILE A 250 -21.55 1.93 -12.53
N GLU A 251 -22.61 1.23 -12.14
CA GLU A 251 -23.33 1.51 -10.89
C GLU A 251 -22.42 1.40 -9.65
N LYS A 252 -21.55 0.39 -9.59
CA LYS A 252 -20.56 0.26 -8.51
C LYS A 252 -19.56 1.42 -8.49
N ALA A 253 -19.14 1.89 -9.65
CA ALA A 253 -18.26 3.05 -9.73
C ALA A 253 -18.97 4.33 -9.26
N LEU A 254 -20.23 4.52 -9.67
CA LEU A 254 -21.08 5.64 -9.24
C LEU A 254 -21.32 5.64 -7.72
N GLN A 255 -21.59 4.47 -7.13
CA GLN A 255 -21.77 4.32 -5.67
C GLN A 255 -20.51 4.70 -4.87
N ARG A 256 -19.33 4.59 -5.46
CA ARG A 256 -18.05 4.93 -4.82
C ARG A 256 -17.61 6.37 -5.04
N ALA A 257 -18.10 7.01 -6.07
CA ALA A 257 -17.75 8.38 -6.39
C ALA A 257 -18.67 9.38 -5.70
N GLU A 258 -18.15 10.52 -5.26
CA GLU A 258 -18.94 11.61 -4.68
C GLU A 258 -19.91 12.24 -5.68
N LYS A 259 -19.51 12.26 -6.96
CA LYS A 259 -20.29 12.84 -8.06
C LYS A 259 -20.21 11.95 -9.30
N PRO A 260 -21.30 11.88 -10.10
CA PRO A 260 -21.23 11.19 -11.39
C PRO A 260 -20.28 11.90 -12.35
N PRO A 261 -19.70 11.18 -13.33
CA PRO A 261 -18.84 11.79 -14.33
C PRO A 261 -19.66 12.58 -15.36
N GLY A 262 -19.08 13.62 -15.94
CA GLY A 262 -19.63 14.30 -17.12
C GLY A 262 -19.39 13.51 -18.41
N GLN A 263 -18.36 12.64 -18.43
CA GLN A 263 -17.95 11.88 -19.63
C GLN A 263 -17.50 10.47 -19.26
N ILE A 264 -17.90 9.49 -20.07
CA ILE A 264 -17.39 8.12 -20.03
C ILE A 264 -16.78 7.79 -21.38
N VAL A 265 -15.54 7.30 -21.37
CA VAL A 265 -14.78 6.88 -22.56
C VAL A 265 -14.69 5.35 -22.54
N THR A 266 -15.07 4.71 -23.63
CA THR A 266 -15.02 3.24 -23.78
C THR A 266 -14.46 2.88 -25.16
N ASP A 267 -14.16 1.58 -25.35
CA ASP A 267 -13.96 1.01 -26.68
C ASP A 267 -15.30 0.90 -27.47
N GLY A 268 -15.26 0.18 -28.59
CA GLY A 268 -16.41 -0.02 -29.47
C GLY A 268 -17.44 -1.07 -29.03
N LEU A 269 -17.30 -1.66 -27.83
CA LEU A 269 -18.18 -2.73 -27.36
C LEU A 269 -19.65 -2.27 -27.23
N THR A 270 -20.57 -3.00 -27.85
CA THR A 270 -22.01 -2.68 -27.92
C THR A 270 -22.66 -2.62 -26.52
N SER A 271 -22.18 -3.42 -25.56
CA SER A 271 -22.69 -3.42 -24.17
C SER A 271 -22.61 -2.05 -23.51
N TYR A 272 -21.56 -1.27 -23.75
CA TYR A 272 -21.44 0.09 -23.21
C TYR A 272 -22.45 1.05 -23.83
N ARG A 273 -22.64 0.94 -25.17
CA ARG A 273 -23.59 1.81 -25.89
C ARG A 273 -25.00 1.61 -25.35
N VAL A 274 -25.45 0.34 -25.25
CA VAL A 274 -26.79 0.01 -24.73
C VAL A 274 -26.98 0.52 -23.31
N THR A 275 -25.97 0.36 -22.46
CA THR A 275 -26.04 0.78 -21.05
C THR A 275 -26.06 2.30 -20.90
N LEU A 276 -25.24 3.02 -21.66
CA LEU A 276 -25.07 4.47 -21.51
C LEU A 276 -26.12 5.28 -22.30
N SER A 277 -26.75 4.72 -23.33
CA SER A 277 -27.88 5.41 -24.01
C SER A 277 -29.16 5.44 -23.19
N ASN A 278 -29.32 4.53 -22.24
CA ASN A 278 -30.51 4.39 -21.39
C ASN A 278 -30.28 4.92 -19.95
N ASN A 279 -29.32 5.85 -19.76
CA ASN A 279 -29.04 6.38 -18.42
C ASN A 279 -29.65 7.79 -18.24
N ASP A 280 -30.28 8.01 -17.08
CA ASP A 280 -30.91 9.29 -16.70
C ASP A 280 -29.88 10.34 -16.21
N LEU A 281 -28.58 10.02 -16.22
CA LEU A 281 -27.52 10.83 -15.58
C LEU A 281 -26.90 11.88 -16.50
N ASN A 282 -27.39 12.04 -17.75
CA ASN A 282 -26.86 12.99 -18.76
C ASN A 282 -25.32 12.89 -18.96
N ILE A 283 -24.78 11.66 -18.95
CA ILE A 283 -23.37 11.38 -19.11
C ILE A 283 -23.03 11.30 -20.60
N LYS A 284 -22.10 12.13 -21.07
CA LYS A 284 -21.61 12.07 -22.45
C LYS A 284 -20.79 10.81 -22.68
N HIS A 285 -21.24 9.94 -23.59
CA HIS A 285 -20.49 8.74 -23.99
C HIS A 285 -19.56 9.06 -25.16
N ILE A 286 -18.26 8.76 -25.03
CA ILE A 286 -17.25 8.85 -26.09
C ILE A 286 -16.84 7.41 -26.41
N GLN A 287 -17.29 6.91 -27.57
CA GLN A 287 -17.09 5.53 -27.97
C GLN A 287 -16.00 5.40 -29.02
N GLY A 288 -15.08 4.43 -28.82
CA GLY A 288 -14.08 4.02 -29.79
C GLY A 288 -13.11 5.12 -30.27
N PRO A 289 -12.57 5.99 -29.38
CA PRO A 289 -11.64 7.03 -29.80
C PRO A 289 -10.39 6.39 -30.41
N LYS A 290 -9.88 6.97 -31.49
CA LYS A 290 -8.63 6.54 -32.11
C LYS A 290 -7.45 6.85 -31.21
N LEU A 291 -6.34 6.13 -31.40
CA LEU A 291 -5.10 6.34 -30.64
C LEU A 291 -4.55 7.76 -30.82
N SER A 292 -4.78 8.38 -31.99
CA SER A 292 -4.39 9.75 -32.32
C SER A 292 -5.28 10.83 -31.72
N ASP A 293 -6.45 10.46 -31.17
CA ASP A 293 -7.39 11.43 -30.62
C ASP A 293 -6.88 12.02 -29.31
N PRO A 294 -7.18 13.28 -28.98
CA PRO A 294 -6.79 13.92 -27.73
C PRO A 294 -7.30 13.16 -26.49
N ILE A 295 -8.40 12.43 -26.65
CA ILE A 295 -8.98 11.54 -25.66
C ILE A 295 -8.89 10.13 -26.22
N SER A 296 -8.01 9.30 -25.68
CA SER A 296 -7.84 7.90 -26.09
C SER A 296 -8.00 6.95 -24.92
N ASN A 297 -8.21 5.67 -25.18
CA ASN A 297 -8.43 4.65 -24.14
C ASN A 297 -7.12 4.12 -23.51
N GLN A 298 -5.96 4.70 -23.90
CA GLN A 298 -4.63 4.28 -23.44
C GLN A 298 -4.47 4.19 -21.91
N LEU A 299 -5.21 5.00 -21.16
CA LEU A 299 -5.09 5.05 -19.70
C LEU A 299 -5.54 3.73 -19.07
N VAL A 300 -6.72 3.26 -19.45
CA VAL A 300 -7.27 2.02 -18.92
C VAL A 300 -6.58 0.80 -19.53
N GLU A 301 -6.12 0.87 -20.78
CA GLU A 301 -5.29 -0.17 -21.40
C GLU A 301 -3.97 -0.38 -20.65
N ARG A 302 -3.27 0.70 -20.25
CA ARG A 302 -2.09 0.63 -19.38
C ARG A 302 -2.40 0.03 -18.01
N LEU A 303 -3.57 0.37 -17.45
CA LEU A 303 -4.05 -0.25 -16.23
C LEU A 303 -4.23 -1.76 -16.44
N ASN A 304 -4.89 -2.18 -17.51
CA ASN A 304 -5.12 -3.59 -17.85
C ASN A 304 -3.79 -4.35 -18.01
N GLY A 305 -2.79 -3.75 -18.65
CA GLY A 305 -1.42 -4.28 -18.72
C GLY A 305 -0.80 -4.45 -17.32
N THR A 306 -0.99 -3.48 -16.43
CA THR A 306 -0.54 -3.55 -15.04
C THR A 306 -1.25 -4.68 -14.29
N VAL A 307 -2.56 -4.78 -14.39
CA VAL A 307 -3.36 -5.86 -13.78
C VAL A 307 -2.86 -7.22 -14.25
N LYS A 308 -2.73 -7.43 -15.56
CA LYS A 308 -2.21 -8.69 -16.13
C LYS A 308 -0.81 -9.04 -15.61
N SER A 309 0.09 -8.07 -15.49
CA SER A 309 1.44 -8.30 -14.95
C SER A 309 1.41 -8.74 -13.48
N ARG A 310 0.48 -8.22 -12.68
CA ARG A 310 0.34 -8.53 -11.25
C ARG A 310 -0.33 -9.88 -11.02
N THR A 311 -1.32 -10.23 -11.84
CA THR A 311 -2.05 -11.50 -11.72
C THR A 311 -1.20 -12.72 -12.04
N ARG A 312 -0.05 -12.58 -12.69
CA ARG A 312 0.92 -13.69 -12.86
C ARG A 312 1.37 -14.30 -11.54
N GLY A 313 1.42 -13.49 -10.45
CA GLY A 313 1.71 -13.95 -9.09
C GLY A 313 0.53 -14.66 -8.41
N PHE A 314 -0.69 -14.47 -8.88
CA PHE A 314 -1.90 -15.13 -8.37
C PHE A 314 -2.03 -16.53 -8.97
N ARG A 315 -1.25 -17.47 -8.46
CA ARG A 315 -1.07 -18.78 -9.10
C ARG A 315 -2.32 -19.65 -9.23
N ARG A 316 -3.43 -19.34 -8.55
CA ARG A 316 -4.70 -20.06 -8.68
C ARG A 316 -5.85 -19.10 -8.43
N LEU A 317 -6.48 -18.70 -9.50
CA LEU A 317 -7.81 -18.14 -9.49
C LEU A 317 -8.78 -19.34 -9.65
N ASP A 318 -9.18 -19.95 -8.52
CA ASP A 318 -9.91 -21.23 -8.53
C ASP A 318 -11.41 -21.03 -8.74
N ASN A 319 -11.98 -19.94 -8.27
CA ASN A 319 -13.39 -19.60 -8.45
C ASN A 319 -13.57 -18.08 -8.61
N ILE A 320 -14.71 -17.70 -9.18
CA ILE A 320 -15.01 -16.32 -9.52
C ILE A 320 -15.11 -15.42 -8.29
N GLN A 321 -15.68 -15.92 -7.18
CA GLN A 321 -15.90 -15.12 -5.98
C GLN A 321 -14.60 -14.77 -5.27
N SER A 322 -13.72 -15.75 -5.01
CA SER A 322 -12.42 -15.51 -4.39
C SER A 322 -11.50 -14.68 -5.29
N SER A 323 -11.62 -14.87 -6.62
CA SER A 323 -10.89 -14.06 -7.59
C SER A 323 -11.37 -12.60 -7.59
N ALA A 324 -12.67 -12.37 -7.53
CA ALA A 324 -13.24 -11.01 -7.42
C ALA A 324 -12.77 -10.31 -6.13
N GLU A 325 -12.68 -11.02 -4.99
CA GLU A 325 -12.09 -10.47 -3.76
C GLU A 325 -10.63 -10.03 -3.97
N LEU A 326 -9.82 -10.83 -4.67
CA LEU A 326 -8.42 -10.48 -4.97
C LEU A 326 -8.30 -9.27 -5.90
N PHE A 327 -9.16 -9.15 -6.92
CA PHE A 327 -9.17 -7.97 -7.79
C PHE A 327 -9.62 -6.72 -7.06
N ASN A 328 -10.58 -6.83 -6.15
CA ASN A 328 -10.91 -5.72 -5.25
C ASN A 328 -9.72 -5.35 -4.35
N GLY A 329 -8.98 -6.33 -3.83
CA GLY A 329 -7.73 -6.10 -3.11
C GLY A 329 -6.66 -5.40 -3.96
N LEU A 330 -6.53 -5.79 -5.22
CA LEU A 330 -5.62 -5.13 -6.17
C LEU A 330 -6.05 -3.67 -6.44
N ARG A 331 -7.36 -3.40 -6.54
CA ARG A 331 -7.91 -2.04 -6.65
C ARG A 331 -7.55 -1.19 -5.42
N LEU A 332 -7.76 -1.71 -4.22
CA LEU A 332 -7.39 -1.05 -2.97
C LEU A 332 -5.90 -0.75 -2.91
N PHE A 333 -5.07 -1.72 -3.26
CA PHE A 333 -3.62 -1.54 -3.35
C PHE A 333 -3.23 -0.47 -4.39
N TYR A 334 -3.80 -0.54 -5.59
CA TYR A 334 -3.56 0.41 -6.67
C TYR A 334 -3.87 1.84 -6.23
N ASN A 335 -5.00 2.07 -5.60
CA ASN A 335 -5.42 3.39 -5.15
C ASN A 335 -4.58 3.94 -4.00
N ASN A 336 -4.20 3.10 -3.04
CA ASN A 336 -3.63 3.56 -1.77
C ASN A 336 -2.12 3.35 -1.64
N LYS A 337 -1.50 2.51 -2.48
CA LYS A 337 -0.09 2.12 -2.31
C LYS A 337 0.77 2.32 -3.55
N ARG A 338 0.17 2.40 -4.74
CA ARG A 338 0.94 2.54 -5.96
C ARG A 338 1.19 4.00 -6.30
N PRO A 339 2.44 4.50 -6.27
CA PRO A 339 2.77 5.83 -6.73
C PRO A 339 2.72 5.90 -8.26
N HIS A 340 2.30 7.04 -8.80
CA HIS A 340 2.22 7.32 -10.21
C HIS A 340 3.08 8.51 -10.60
N LEU A 341 3.95 8.35 -11.60
CA LEU A 341 4.79 9.45 -12.10
C LEU A 341 3.94 10.62 -12.62
N ALA A 342 2.85 10.31 -13.34
CA ALA A 342 1.90 11.32 -13.82
C ALA A 342 1.17 12.11 -12.72
N LEU A 343 1.24 11.63 -11.47
CA LEU A 343 0.69 12.31 -10.28
C LEU A 343 1.80 12.89 -9.39
N GLY A 344 2.99 13.10 -9.93
CA GLY A 344 4.14 13.58 -9.18
C GLY A 344 4.60 12.63 -8.08
N GLY A 345 4.49 11.32 -8.30
CA GLY A 345 4.86 10.29 -7.33
C GLY A 345 3.81 10.00 -6.25
N LYS A 346 2.64 10.65 -6.32
CA LYS A 346 1.52 10.38 -5.40
C LYS A 346 0.74 9.13 -5.80
N THR A 347 0.07 8.55 -4.82
CA THR A 347 -0.95 7.53 -5.10
C THR A 347 -2.25 8.18 -5.61
N PRO A 348 -3.12 7.44 -6.31
CA PRO A 348 -4.42 7.95 -6.73
C PRO A 348 -5.26 8.54 -5.59
N ALA A 349 -5.28 7.88 -4.43
CA ALA A 349 -6.00 8.36 -3.25
C ALA A 349 -5.42 9.68 -2.68
N GLU A 350 -4.09 9.86 -2.69
CA GLU A 350 -3.46 11.12 -2.28
C GLU A 350 -3.73 12.26 -3.28
N ALA A 351 -3.74 11.95 -4.59
CA ALA A 351 -4.04 12.91 -5.63
C ALA A 351 -5.51 13.38 -5.58
N SER A 352 -6.41 12.47 -5.28
CA SER A 352 -7.84 12.72 -5.12
C SER A 352 -8.15 13.67 -3.94
N LYS A 353 -7.53 13.45 -2.78
CA LYS A 353 -7.71 14.31 -1.58
C LYS A 353 -7.26 15.75 -1.81
N ARG A 354 -6.17 15.98 -2.56
CA ARG A 354 -5.68 17.33 -2.85
C ARG A 354 -6.66 18.14 -3.70
N ARG A 355 -7.39 17.48 -4.60
CA ARG A 355 -8.37 18.14 -5.45
C ARG A 355 -9.52 18.75 -4.65
N VAL A 356 -9.98 18.09 -3.58
CA VAL A 356 -11.00 18.65 -2.68
C VAL A 356 -10.51 19.96 -2.07
N SER A 357 -9.28 19.99 -1.57
CA SER A 357 -8.71 21.19 -0.94
C SER A 357 -8.47 22.35 -1.93
N GLU A 358 -8.31 22.09 -3.22
CA GLU A 358 -8.15 23.12 -4.27
C GLU A 358 -9.50 23.66 -4.77
N VAL A 359 -10.56 22.86 -4.71
CA VAL A 359 -11.93 23.27 -5.09
C VAL A 359 -12.61 24.06 -3.98
N ASP A 360 -12.35 23.71 -2.71
CA ASP A 360 -12.88 24.44 -1.53
C ASP A 360 -12.18 25.79 -1.30
N SER A 361 -11.10 26.10 -2.04
CA SER A 361 -10.34 27.35 -1.95
C SER A 361 -10.60 28.31 -3.13
N GLN A 362 -11.55 28.02 -4.01
CA GLN A 362 -12.05 28.90 -5.07
C GLN A 362 -13.50 29.31 -4.80
#